data_c82155e5ab1e90985006f59b6b4d522b
#
_entry.id   c82155e5ab1e90985006f59b6b4d522b
#
_cell.length_a   1.000
_cell.length_b   1.000
_cell.length_c   1.000
_cell.angle_alpha   90.00
_cell.angle_beta   90.00
_cell.angle_gamma   90.00
#
_symmetry.space_group_name_H-M   'P 1'
#
loop_
_entity.id
_entity.type
_entity.pdbx_description
1 polymer ?
#
loop_
_entity_poly.entity_id
_entity_poly.type
_entity_poly.pdbx_seq_one_letter_code
_entity_poly.pdbx_strand_id
1 'polypeptide(L)'
;MRSATWLALADDEGNLTDSIFDTYRELADGGVGTIVTGITTISPHDNLIEGIAQFHSDKFINQHKKFTDMIHEYDCKIFMQTAIVDSIFYIDDELYKVPITKLSHEHIDEVVNLFKNAAIRAKSAGYDGIQLHVAHGFFLSTFISPLYNGRNDQYAGSPENRAKILGDIIDSIREVVGKNFCVIAKINCDDFTEGGLNINDCIVACKVMKAHGIDAIEISGNFTSREARAGANEGYFQKYAVAVKERVDIPIILVGGHRSVEAMNNLINKTDIEFLSLSRALIREPAIINRWKSGDIKPSKCIGGNMCYRTPGHKCIFNLRLNKKNR
;
A
#
# COMPACT_ATOMS: atom_id res chain seq x y z
N MET A 1 3.72 8.95 -8.35
CA MET A 1 3.07 7.62 -8.23
C MET A 1 1.64 7.76 -7.73
N ARG A 2 0.76 6.82 -8.08
CA ARG A 2 -0.51 6.61 -7.37
C ARG A 2 -0.24 5.72 -6.15
N SER A 3 -0.44 6.25 -4.96
CA SER A 3 -0.39 5.47 -3.72
C SER A 3 -1.54 4.47 -3.66
N ALA A 4 -1.32 3.31 -3.09
CA ALA A 4 -2.36 2.31 -2.89
C ALA A 4 -3.63 2.95 -2.28
N THR A 5 -4.75 2.71 -2.92
CA THR A 5 -6.05 3.25 -2.51
C THR A 5 -7.11 2.19 -2.78
N TRP A 6 -7.68 1.67 -1.71
CA TRP A 6 -8.79 0.72 -1.80
C TRP A 6 -10.01 1.38 -2.45
N LEU A 7 -10.66 0.67 -3.37
CA LEU A 7 -11.81 1.16 -4.12
C LEU A 7 -13.13 0.55 -3.64
N ALA A 8 -13.09 -0.57 -2.92
CA ALA A 8 -14.29 -1.34 -2.53
C ALA A 8 -15.18 -1.69 -3.75
N LEU A 9 -14.58 -2.21 -4.81
CA LEU A 9 -15.26 -2.48 -6.09
C LEU A 9 -15.04 -3.89 -6.62
N ALA A 10 -14.29 -4.76 -5.93
CA ALA A 10 -14.25 -6.17 -6.29
C ALA A 10 -15.62 -6.82 -6.09
N ASP A 11 -15.90 -7.88 -6.83
CA ASP A 11 -17.12 -8.64 -6.59
C ASP A 11 -17.04 -9.51 -5.33
N ASP A 12 -18.12 -10.24 -5.03
CA ASP A 12 -18.23 -11.09 -3.84
C ASP A 12 -17.23 -12.26 -3.86
N GLU A 13 -16.69 -12.62 -5.02
CA GLU A 13 -15.66 -13.65 -5.20
C GLU A 13 -14.24 -13.08 -5.18
N GLY A 14 -14.10 -11.75 -5.04
CA GLY A 14 -12.84 -11.03 -5.04
C GLY A 14 -12.25 -10.76 -6.41
N ASN A 15 -13.04 -10.91 -7.49
CA ASN A 15 -12.59 -10.60 -8.85
C ASN A 15 -12.57 -9.09 -9.10
N LEU A 16 -11.72 -8.67 -10.06
CA LEU A 16 -11.67 -7.29 -10.53
C LEU A 16 -12.89 -7.02 -11.44
N THR A 17 -13.72 -6.04 -11.07
CA THR A 17 -14.87 -5.61 -11.89
C THR A 17 -14.46 -4.63 -12.98
N ASP A 18 -15.33 -4.43 -13.99
CA ASP A 18 -15.12 -3.42 -15.04
C ASP A 18 -14.91 -2.00 -14.44
N SER A 19 -15.58 -1.70 -13.33
CA SER A 19 -15.39 -0.43 -12.62
C SER A 19 -13.97 -0.25 -12.07
N ILE A 20 -13.30 -1.33 -11.69
CA ILE A 20 -11.88 -1.30 -11.31
C ILE A 20 -11.04 -1.02 -12.56
N PHE A 21 -11.24 -1.78 -13.65
CA PHE A 21 -10.52 -1.55 -14.91
C PHE A 21 -10.65 -0.09 -15.38
N ASP A 22 -11.85 0.46 -15.42
CA ASP A 22 -12.11 1.83 -15.85
C ASP A 22 -11.40 2.85 -14.96
N THR A 23 -11.46 2.68 -13.63
CA THR A 23 -10.81 3.59 -12.70
C THR A 23 -9.29 3.63 -12.89
N TYR A 24 -8.67 2.47 -13.11
CA TYR A 24 -7.23 2.39 -13.29
C TYR A 24 -6.78 2.84 -14.69
N ARG A 25 -7.62 2.59 -15.72
CA ARG A 25 -7.41 3.13 -17.07
C ARG A 25 -7.41 4.67 -17.06
N GLU A 26 -8.39 5.30 -16.38
CA GLU A 26 -8.44 6.76 -16.21
C GLU A 26 -7.18 7.31 -15.54
N LEU A 27 -6.60 6.61 -14.58
CA LEU A 27 -5.36 7.03 -13.90
C LEU A 27 -4.14 6.91 -14.82
N ALA A 28 -4.01 5.82 -15.57
CA ALA A 28 -2.90 5.60 -16.49
C ALA A 28 -2.95 6.59 -17.66
N ASP A 29 -4.11 6.74 -18.31
CA ASP A 29 -4.37 7.76 -19.36
C ASP A 29 -4.16 9.18 -18.82
N GLY A 30 -4.46 9.41 -17.55
CA GLY A 30 -4.22 10.67 -16.85
C GLY A 30 -2.76 11.02 -16.58
N GLY A 31 -1.80 10.18 -17.02
CA GLY A 31 -0.37 10.43 -17.01
C GLY A 31 0.34 9.98 -15.71
N VAL A 32 -0.28 9.12 -14.92
CA VAL A 32 0.37 8.53 -13.74
C VAL A 32 1.42 7.51 -14.19
N GLY A 33 2.70 7.75 -13.91
CA GLY A 33 3.79 6.88 -14.37
C GLY A 33 3.95 5.58 -13.57
N THR A 34 3.38 5.50 -12.36
CA THR A 34 3.36 4.26 -11.55
C THR A 34 2.12 4.22 -10.70
N ILE A 35 1.43 3.10 -10.71
CA ILE A 35 0.23 2.84 -9.91
C ILE A 35 0.51 1.69 -8.95
N VAL A 36 0.23 1.88 -7.65
CA VAL A 36 0.07 0.79 -6.71
C VAL A 36 -1.42 0.51 -6.58
N THR A 37 -1.84 -0.74 -6.76
CA THR A 37 -3.26 -1.14 -6.64
C THR A 37 -3.80 -0.83 -5.25
N GLY A 38 -5.12 -0.84 -5.10
CA GLY A 38 -5.74 -0.97 -3.78
C GLY A 38 -5.31 -2.27 -3.11
N ILE A 39 -5.58 -2.36 -1.81
CA ILE A 39 -5.32 -3.57 -1.03
C ILE A 39 -5.88 -4.81 -1.75
N THR A 40 -5.03 -5.81 -1.91
CA THR A 40 -5.37 -7.12 -2.49
C THR A 40 -5.01 -8.18 -1.47
N THR A 41 -5.99 -8.96 -1.00
CA THR A 41 -5.71 -10.01 -0.03
C THR A 41 -5.12 -11.24 -0.70
N ILE A 42 -4.13 -11.82 -0.03
CA ILE A 42 -3.40 -13.00 -0.45
C ILE A 42 -3.73 -14.25 0.38
N SER A 43 -4.57 -14.07 1.42
CA SER A 43 -5.09 -15.17 2.23
C SER A 43 -6.47 -15.62 1.72
N PRO A 44 -6.71 -16.92 1.59
CA PRO A 44 -8.03 -17.43 1.18
C PRO A 44 -9.13 -17.18 2.22
N HIS A 45 -8.75 -16.80 3.45
CA HIS A 45 -9.64 -16.63 4.59
C HIS A 45 -10.00 -15.15 4.87
N ASP A 46 -9.39 -14.23 4.14
CA ASP A 46 -9.58 -12.78 4.29
C ASP A 46 -10.77 -12.25 3.46
N ASN A 47 -11.97 -12.79 3.66
CA ASN A 47 -13.19 -12.32 3.00
C ASN A 47 -14.00 -11.34 3.87
N LEU A 48 -13.38 -10.77 4.91
CA LEU A 48 -14.04 -9.94 5.91
C LEU A 48 -14.35 -8.51 5.44
N ILE A 49 -13.78 -8.08 4.32
CA ILE A 49 -13.95 -6.72 3.80
C ILE A 49 -14.65 -6.80 2.44
N GLU A 50 -15.89 -6.33 2.39
CA GLU A 50 -16.67 -6.26 1.15
C GLU A 50 -15.94 -5.44 0.08
N GLY A 51 -15.90 -5.97 -1.14
CA GLY A 51 -15.27 -5.31 -2.29
C GLY A 51 -13.74 -5.30 -2.27
N ILE A 52 -13.09 -6.18 -1.46
CA ILE A 52 -11.64 -6.39 -1.51
C ILE A 52 -11.27 -7.34 -2.65
N ALA A 53 -10.25 -6.98 -3.44
CA ALA A 53 -9.71 -7.88 -4.45
C ALA A 53 -8.94 -9.03 -3.79
N GLN A 54 -9.07 -10.24 -4.34
CA GLN A 54 -8.39 -11.43 -3.86
C GLN A 54 -7.34 -11.93 -4.86
N PHE A 55 -6.22 -12.48 -4.34
CA PHE A 55 -5.15 -13.05 -5.17
C PHE A 55 -4.49 -14.27 -4.51
N HIS A 56 -5.25 -15.02 -3.74
CA HIS A 56 -4.77 -16.19 -2.98
C HIS A 56 -4.55 -17.45 -3.83
N SER A 57 -5.06 -17.51 -5.05
CA SER A 57 -4.97 -18.70 -5.93
C SER A 57 -4.72 -18.33 -7.39
N ASP A 58 -4.28 -19.32 -8.18
CA ASP A 58 -3.93 -19.14 -9.59
C ASP A 58 -5.14 -18.81 -10.49
N LYS A 59 -6.38 -19.07 -10.02
CA LYS A 59 -7.60 -18.70 -10.74
C LYS A 59 -7.69 -17.23 -11.11
N PHE A 60 -7.04 -16.36 -10.33
CA PHE A 60 -7.05 -14.91 -10.53
C PHE A 60 -6.00 -14.42 -11.53
N ILE A 61 -4.98 -15.23 -11.89
CA ILE A 61 -3.85 -14.80 -12.72
C ILE A 61 -4.32 -14.25 -14.07
N ASN A 62 -5.21 -14.95 -14.77
CA ASN A 62 -5.65 -14.54 -16.10
C ASN A 62 -6.38 -13.20 -16.12
N GLN A 63 -7.19 -12.91 -15.10
CA GLN A 63 -7.89 -11.64 -15.00
C GLN A 63 -6.91 -10.50 -14.67
N HIS A 64 -6.01 -10.73 -13.73
CA HIS A 64 -4.99 -9.76 -13.37
C HIS A 64 -4.00 -9.51 -14.52
N LYS A 65 -3.72 -10.54 -15.35
CA LYS A 65 -2.92 -10.33 -16.56
C LYS A 65 -3.59 -9.38 -17.54
N LYS A 66 -4.89 -9.54 -17.82
CA LYS A 66 -5.65 -8.59 -18.66
C LYS A 66 -5.60 -7.17 -18.08
N PHE A 67 -5.62 -7.07 -16.76
CA PHE A 67 -5.56 -5.80 -16.06
C PHE A 67 -4.19 -5.13 -16.19
N THR A 68 -3.09 -5.87 -16.02
CA THR A 68 -1.73 -5.32 -16.19
C THR A 68 -1.44 -5.00 -17.65
N ASP A 69 -1.85 -5.87 -18.61
CA ASP A 69 -1.71 -5.62 -20.04
C ASP A 69 -2.41 -4.30 -20.42
N MET A 70 -3.63 -4.03 -19.93
CA MET A 70 -4.36 -2.78 -20.16
C MET A 70 -3.61 -1.56 -19.61
N ILE A 71 -2.98 -1.67 -18.43
CA ILE A 71 -2.18 -0.55 -17.87
C ILE A 71 -0.92 -0.31 -18.68
N HIS A 72 -0.29 -1.37 -19.20
CA HIS A 72 0.92 -1.27 -20.00
C HIS A 72 0.69 -0.72 -21.42
N GLU A 73 -0.56 -0.59 -21.87
CA GLU A 73 -0.88 0.19 -23.08
C GLU A 73 -0.54 1.68 -22.92
N TYR A 74 -0.41 2.15 -21.68
CA TYR A 74 0.05 3.47 -21.30
C TYR A 74 1.49 3.41 -20.78
N ASP A 75 2.23 4.50 -20.79
CA ASP A 75 3.56 4.56 -20.17
C ASP A 75 3.44 4.57 -18.64
N CYS A 76 2.92 3.47 -18.10
CA CYS A 76 2.58 3.32 -16.68
C CYS A 76 3.00 1.95 -16.14
N LYS A 77 3.72 1.95 -15.01
CA LYS A 77 4.05 0.76 -14.24
C LYS A 77 2.96 0.43 -13.24
N ILE A 78 2.77 -0.87 -12.96
CA ILE A 78 1.75 -1.30 -12.00
C ILE A 78 2.31 -2.28 -10.97
N PHE A 79 2.06 -1.98 -9.70
CA PHE A 79 2.45 -2.79 -8.55
C PHE A 79 1.20 -3.26 -7.81
N MET A 80 1.19 -4.51 -7.39
CA MET A 80 0.12 -5.05 -6.54
C MET A 80 0.43 -4.76 -5.08
N GLN A 81 -0.49 -4.12 -4.33
CA GLN A 81 -0.37 -4.08 -2.87
C GLN A 81 -0.90 -5.38 -2.27
N THR A 82 0.00 -6.19 -1.72
CA THR A 82 -0.31 -7.47 -1.07
C THR A 82 -0.54 -7.30 0.42
N ALA A 83 -1.61 -7.89 0.94
CA ALA A 83 -1.93 -7.83 2.35
C ALA A 83 -2.56 -9.13 2.86
N ILE A 84 -2.39 -9.39 4.14
CA ILE A 84 -3.25 -10.22 4.96
C ILE A 84 -4.03 -9.25 5.85
N VAL A 85 -5.35 -9.35 5.82
CA VAL A 85 -6.23 -8.43 6.55
C VAL A 85 -6.19 -8.75 8.03
N ASP A 86 -6.38 -10.04 8.35
CA ASP A 86 -6.44 -10.51 9.72
C ASP A 86 -5.73 -11.87 9.88
N SER A 87 -5.43 -12.22 11.12
CA SER A 87 -4.78 -13.48 11.50
C SER A 87 -5.80 -14.63 11.61
N ILE A 88 -6.32 -15.09 10.46
CA ILE A 88 -7.30 -16.20 10.41
C ILE A 88 -6.61 -17.46 9.92
N PHE A 89 -6.64 -18.51 10.73
CA PHE A 89 -5.98 -19.78 10.47
C PHE A 89 -6.88 -20.96 10.85
N TYR A 90 -6.59 -22.14 10.28
CA TYR A 90 -7.24 -23.38 10.69
C TYR A 90 -6.66 -23.89 12.03
N ILE A 91 -7.56 -24.28 12.92
CA ILE A 91 -7.25 -25.03 14.15
C ILE A 91 -8.28 -26.16 14.22
N ASP A 92 -7.84 -27.41 14.23
CA ASP A 92 -8.72 -28.60 14.25
C ASP A 92 -9.82 -28.55 13.16
N ASP A 93 -9.43 -28.22 11.92
CA ASP A 93 -10.31 -28.11 10.75
C ASP A 93 -11.36 -26.96 10.79
N GLU A 94 -11.31 -26.09 11.78
CA GLU A 94 -12.16 -24.89 11.89
C GLU A 94 -11.34 -23.60 11.75
N LEU A 95 -11.95 -22.57 11.19
CA LEU A 95 -11.32 -21.24 11.01
C LEU A 95 -11.48 -20.39 12.26
N TYR A 96 -10.36 -19.93 12.81
CA TYR A 96 -10.31 -19.03 13.96
C TYR A 96 -9.48 -17.80 13.67
N LYS A 97 -9.88 -16.66 14.27
CA LYS A 97 -9.00 -15.52 14.41
C LYS A 97 -8.01 -15.79 15.55
N VAL A 98 -6.75 -16.00 15.19
CA VAL A 98 -5.69 -16.32 16.13
C VAL A 98 -4.96 -15.04 16.52
N PRO A 99 -4.95 -14.63 17.79
CA PRO A 99 -4.15 -13.48 18.22
C PRO A 99 -2.66 -13.68 17.87
N ILE A 100 -1.96 -12.59 17.49
CA ILE A 100 -0.51 -12.65 17.15
C ILE A 100 0.31 -13.35 18.23
N THR A 101 -0.04 -13.14 19.50
CA THR A 101 0.61 -13.77 20.65
C THR A 101 0.44 -15.29 20.72
N LYS A 102 -0.50 -15.86 19.99
CA LYS A 102 -0.84 -17.28 19.94
C LYS A 102 -0.45 -17.97 18.64
N LEU A 103 0.06 -17.22 17.64
CA LEU A 103 0.51 -17.81 16.38
C LEU A 103 1.66 -18.78 16.64
N SER A 104 1.54 -20.00 16.12
CA SER A 104 2.65 -20.96 16.11
C SER A 104 3.70 -20.57 15.07
N HIS A 105 4.84 -21.24 15.04
CA HIS A 105 5.84 -21.04 13.99
C HIS A 105 5.31 -21.52 12.63
N GLU A 106 4.50 -22.58 12.60
CA GLU A 106 3.83 -23.08 11.39
C GLU A 106 2.89 -22.03 10.80
N HIS A 107 2.13 -21.28 11.63
CA HIS A 107 1.30 -20.16 11.16
C HIS A 107 2.16 -19.03 10.56
N ILE A 108 3.34 -18.74 11.13
CA ILE A 108 4.26 -17.75 10.60
C ILE A 108 4.84 -18.23 9.26
N ASP A 109 5.23 -19.50 9.15
CA ASP A 109 5.70 -20.10 7.91
C ASP A 109 4.61 -20.08 6.82
N GLU A 110 3.35 -20.31 7.19
CA GLU A 110 2.21 -20.14 6.29
C GLU A 110 2.09 -18.72 5.78
N VAL A 111 2.19 -17.72 6.66
CA VAL A 111 2.20 -16.30 6.25
C VAL A 111 3.32 -16.01 5.25
N VAL A 112 4.54 -16.45 5.52
CA VAL A 112 5.70 -16.28 4.62
C VAL A 112 5.41 -16.91 3.26
N ASN A 113 4.83 -18.11 3.24
CA ASN A 113 4.46 -18.81 2.01
C ASN A 113 3.32 -18.13 1.23
N LEU A 114 2.36 -17.51 1.91
CA LEU A 114 1.30 -16.73 1.25
C LEU A 114 1.89 -15.55 0.47
N PHE A 115 2.83 -14.80 1.05
CA PHE A 115 3.52 -13.71 0.37
C PHE A 115 4.41 -14.20 -0.78
N LYS A 116 5.16 -15.29 -0.59
CA LYS A 116 5.96 -15.95 -1.63
C LYS A 116 5.11 -16.32 -2.84
N ASN A 117 3.99 -17.01 -2.61
CA ASN A 117 3.09 -17.47 -3.66
C ASN A 117 2.39 -16.29 -4.37
N ALA A 118 2.01 -15.24 -3.63
CA ALA A 118 1.46 -14.04 -4.22
C ALA A 118 2.45 -13.33 -5.14
N ALA A 119 3.73 -13.29 -4.78
CA ALA A 119 4.78 -12.72 -5.62
C ALA A 119 4.99 -13.51 -6.93
N ILE A 120 4.97 -14.86 -6.87
CA ILE A 120 5.03 -15.72 -8.07
C ILE A 120 3.86 -15.40 -9.00
N ARG A 121 2.63 -15.38 -8.46
CA ARG A 121 1.42 -15.07 -9.22
C ARG A 121 1.45 -13.66 -9.81
N ALA A 122 1.87 -12.65 -9.02
CA ALA A 122 1.94 -11.27 -9.48
C ALA A 122 2.91 -11.12 -10.66
N LYS A 123 4.09 -11.76 -10.58
CA LYS A 123 5.05 -11.80 -11.68
C LYS A 123 4.47 -12.50 -12.91
N SER A 124 3.75 -13.61 -12.74
CA SER A 124 3.08 -14.34 -13.83
C SER A 124 1.92 -13.55 -14.45
N ALA A 125 1.25 -12.73 -13.65
CA ALA A 125 0.18 -11.84 -14.08
C ALA A 125 0.69 -10.52 -14.70
N GLY A 126 2.02 -10.34 -14.87
CA GLY A 126 2.59 -9.18 -15.54
C GLY A 126 2.75 -7.92 -14.70
N TYR A 127 2.60 -7.99 -13.37
CA TYR A 127 2.93 -6.85 -12.51
C TYR A 127 4.43 -6.52 -12.58
N ASP A 128 4.77 -5.23 -12.53
CA ASP A 128 6.16 -4.75 -12.48
C ASP A 128 6.77 -4.93 -11.08
N GLY A 129 5.95 -5.13 -10.06
CA GLY A 129 6.37 -5.36 -8.69
C GLY A 129 5.21 -5.56 -7.73
N ILE A 130 5.56 -5.74 -6.46
CA ILE A 130 4.59 -5.83 -5.36
C ILE A 130 4.93 -4.82 -4.26
N GLN A 131 3.91 -4.44 -3.48
CA GLN A 131 4.06 -3.65 -2.28
C GLN A 131 3.55 -4.42 -1.08
N LEU A 132 4.42 -4.72 -0.13
CA LEU A 132 4.04 -5.29 1.17
C LEU A 132 3.28 -4.25 1.99
N HIS A 133 2.07 -4.59 2.45
CA HIS A 133 1.28 -3.68 3.28
C HIS A 133 1.63 -3.85 4.76
N VAL A 134 2.57 -3.03 5.25
CA VAL A 134 3.08 -3.03 6.64
C VAL A 134 2.54 -1.80 7.40
N ALA A 135 1.27 -1.44 7.14
CA ALA A 135 0.67 -0.22 7.69
C ALA A 135 -0.82 -0.40 8.02
N HIS A 136 -1.40 0.60 8.67
CA HIS A 136 -2.83 0.85 8.81
C HIS A 136 -3.61 -0.18 9.63
N GLY A 137 -2.98 -0.90 10.56
CA GLY A 137 -3.63 -1.88 11.42
C GLY A 137 -3.85 -3.25 10.79
N PHE A 138 -3.34 -3.50 9.57
CA PHE A 138 -3.35 -4.83 8.95
C PHE A 138 -2.29 -5.73 9.56
N PHE A 139 -2.34 -7.03 9.26
CA PHE A 139 -1.57 -8.08 9.93
C PHE A 139 -0.08 -7.71 10.15
N LEU A 140 0.66 -7.35 9.09
CA LEU A 140 2.09 -7.05 9.24
C LEU A 140 2.34 -5.81 10.11
N SER A 141 1.49 -4.77 10.04
CA SER A 141 1.66 -3.59 10.90
C SER A 141 1.36 -3.87 12.36
N THR A 142 0.39 -4.73 12.64
CA THR A 142 0.11 -5.17 14.02
C THR A 142 1.21 -6.10 14.53
N PHE A 143 1.78 -6.93 13.66
CA PHE A 143 2.86 -7.84 14.02
C PHE A 143 4.14 -7.11 14.45
N ILE A 144 4.50 -6.01 13.77
CA ILE A 144 5.70 -5.24 14.13
C ILE A 144 5.46 -4.23 15.26
N SER A 145 4.20 -3.93 15.61
CA SER A 145 3.87 -2.98 16.68
C SER A 145 3.98 -3.62 18.06
N PRO A 146 4.69 -2.98 19.02
CA PRO A 146 4.79 -3.50 20.38
C PRO A 146 3.45 -3.54 21.11
N LEU A 147 2.46 -2.72 20.66
CA LEU A 147 1.12 -2.69 21.24
C LEU A 147 0.37 -4.03 21.05
N TYR A 148 0.61 -4.72 19.93
CA TYR A 148 -0.11 -5.95 19.58
C TYR A 148 0.77 -7.20 19.65
N ASN A 149 2.08 -7.07 19.47
CA ASN A 149 3.02 -8.18 19.50
C ASN A 149 3.56 -8.42 20.92
N GLY A 150 2.76 -9.11 21.73
CA GLY A 150 3.15 -9.58 23.07
C GLY A 150 3.68 -11.02 23.06
N ARG A 151 4.30 -11.50 21.97
CA ARG A 151 4.94 -12.82 21.88
C ARG A 151 6.18 -12.88 22.79
N ASN A 152 6.71 -14.08 23.01
CA ASN A 152 7.90 -14.32 23.84
C ASN A 152 8.99 -15.14 23.12
N ASP A 153 9.02 -15.10 21.80
CA ASP A 153 9.96 -15.81 20.93
C ASP A 153 10.83 -14.86 20.10
N GLN A 154 11.54 -15.42 19.10
CA GLN A 154 12.42 -14.67 18.21
C GLN A 154 11.73 -13.59 17.35
N TYR A 155 10.41 -13.52 17.36
CA TYR A 155 9.58 -12.53 16.65
C TYR A 155 9.04 -11.43 17.58
N ALA A 156 9.57 -11.31 18.81
CA ALA A 156 9.04 -10.42 19.83
C ALA A 156 10.12 -9.66 20.61
N GLY A 157 9.69 -8.74 21.45
CA GLY A 157 10.55 -7.95 22.30
C GLY A 157 11.18 -6.77 21.56
N SER A 158 12.44 -6.89 21.10
CA SER A 158 13.11 -5.79 20.41
C SER A 158 12.47 -5.44 19.06
N PRO A 159 12.64 -4.20 18.58
CA PRO A 159 12.18 -3.81 17.25
C PRO A 159 12.73 -4.71 16.13
N GLU A 160 13.99 -5.16 16.25
CA GLU A 160 14.63 -6.08 15.30
C GLU A 160 13.90 -7.43 15.24
N ASN A 161 13.60 -7.99 16.41
CA ASN A 161 12.87 -9.25 16.50
C ASN A 161 11.45 -9.13 15.93
N ARG A 162 10.72 -8.06 16.28
CA ARG A 162 9.38 -7.85 15.70
C ARG A 162 9.41 -7.66 14.19
N ALA A 163 10.47 -7.04 13.65
CA ALA A 163 10.64 -6.85 12.21
C ALA A 163 11.19 -8.10 11.49
N LYS A 164 11.63 -9.14 12.21
CA LYS A 164 12.18 -10.37 11.61
C LYS A 164 11.27 -10.98 10.56
N ILE A 165 9.96 -11.03 10.81
CA ILE A 165 8.98 -11.56 9.84
C ILE A 165 9.06 -10.86 8.47
N LEU A 166 9.36 -9.56 8.45
CA LEU A 166 9.51 -8.80 7.19
C LEU A 166 10.74 -9.28 6.42
N GLY A 167 11.84 -9.57 7.10
CA GLY A 167 13.03 -10.17 6.50
C GLY A 167 12.73 -11.55 5.91
N ASP A 168 12.11 -12.43 6.69
CA ASP A 168 11.75 -13.79 6.26
C ASP A 168 10.83 -13.76 5.01
N ILE A 169 9.86 -12.85 4.98
CA ILE A 169 8.98 -12.66 3.82
C ILE A 169 9.78 -12.17 2.60
N ILE A 170 10.63 -11.16 2.76
CA ILE A 170 11.39 -10.59 1.64
C ILE A 170 12.37 -11.63 1.07
N ASP A 171 13.07 -12.39 1.91
CA ASP A 171 13.96 -13.46 1.47
C ASP A 171 13.20 -14.51 0.66
N SER A 172 12.06 -14.97 1.16
CA SER A 172 11.23 -15.97 0.46
C SER A 172 10.71 -15.47 -0.89
N ILE A 173 10.36 -14.19 -0.99
CA ILE A 173 9.97 -13.55 -2.25
C ILE A 173 11.17 -13.46 -3.19
N ARG A 174 12.33 -12.97 -2.73
CA ARG A 174 13.54 -12.83 -3.54
C ARG A 174 14.05 -14.15 -4.11
N GLU A 175 13.90 -15.23 -3.36
CA GLU A 175 14.23 -16.60 -3.83
C GLU A 175 13.49 -16.94 -5.14
N VAL A 176 12.24 -16.54 -5.30
CA VAL A 176 11.39 -16.95 -6.43
C VAL A 176 11.26 -15.89 -7.52
N VAL A 177 11.33 -14.61 -7.20
CA VAL A 177 11.20 -13.55 -8.21
C VAL A 177 12.53 -12.97 -8.68
N GLY A 178 13.60 -13.15 -7.89
CA GLY A 178 14.93 -12.61 -8.18
C GLY A 178 15.03 -11.09 -7.94
N LYS A 179 16.13 -10.48 -8.41
CA LYS A 179 16.43 -9.07 -8.18
C LYS A 179 15.75 -8.10 -9.16
N ASN A 180 15.29 -8.58 -10.30
CA ASN A 180 14.71 -7.73 -11.36
C ASN A 180 13.22 -7.44 -11.18
N PHE A 181 12.55 -8.12 -10.26
CA PHE A 181 11.16 -7.86 -9.89
C PHE A 181 11.13 -6.90 -8.69
N CYS A 182 10.45 -5.77 -8.83
CA CYS A 182 10.47 -4.75 -7.79
C CYS A 182 9.64 -5.16 -6.58
N VAL A 183 10.24 -5.08 -5.39
CA VAL A 183 9.57 -5.37 -4.10
C VAL A 183 9.71 -4.15 -3.22
N ILE A 184 8.59 -3.49 -2.94
CA ILE A 184 8.53 -2.32 -2.07
C ILE A 184 7.66 -2.59 -0.85
N ALA A 185 7.73 -1.74 0.16
CA ALA A 185 6.85 -1.82 1.32
C ALA A 185 6.20 -0.47 1.61
N LYS A 186 4.98 -0.50 2.17
CA LYS A 186 4.36 0.65 2.79
C LYS A 186 4.28 0.41 4.30
N ILE A 187 4.89 1.30 5.09
CA ILE A 187 5.03 1.11 6.53
C ILE A 187 4.46 2.31 7.32
N ASN A 188 3.90 2.04 8.51
CA ASN A 188 3.63 3.09 9.49
C ASN A 188 4.94 3.68 10.02
N CYS A 189 5.09 4.99 9.95
CA CYS A 189 6.17 5.70 10.63
C CYS A 189 5.92 5.82 12.14
N ASP A 190 4.63 5.76 12.52
CA ASP A 190 4.16 5.89 13.89
C ASP A 190 2.72 5.36 13.96
N ASP A 191 2.35 4.68 15.03
CA ASP A 191 0.96 4.26 15.28
C ASP A 191 0.12 5.39 15.87
N PHE A 192 0.75 6.49 16.29
CA PHE A 192 0.11 7.64 16.96
C PHE A 192 -0.71 7.25 18.20
N THR A 193 -0.27 6.22 18.88
CA THR A 193 -0.93 5.65 20.07
C THR A 193 0.14 5.29 21.09
N GLU A 194 -0.11 5.57 22.37
CA GLU A 194 0.80 5.22 23.47
C GLU A 194 1.06 3.70 23.47
N GLY A 195 2.33 3.32 23.61
CA GLY A 195 2.76 1.92 23.55
C GLY A 195 2.79 1.30 22.15
N GLY A 196 2.42 2.06 21.11
CA GLY A 196 2.49 1.62 19.72
C GLY A 196 3.88 1.78 19.10
N LEU A 197 3.99 1.36 17.84
CA LEU A 197 5.17 1.56 17.01
C LEU A 197 5.47 3.06 16.88
N ASN A 198 6.72 3.45 17.08
CA ASN A 198 7.22 4.81 16.93
C ASN A 198 8.27 4.91 15.81
N ILE A 199 8.77 6.12 15.53
CA ILE A 199 9.72 6.35 14.44
C ILE A 199 11.01 5.55 14.57
N ASN A 200 11.50 5.26 15.78
CA ASN A 200 12.71 4.46 15.96
C ASN A 200 12.45 2.98 15.61
N ASP A 201 11.30 2.43 16.01
CA ASP A 201 10.87 1.09 15.59
C ASP A 201 10.72 1.01 14.06
N CYS A 202 10.12 2.02 13.44
CA CYS A 202 10.01 2.12 11.98
C CYS A 202 11.39 2.11 11.29
N ILE A 203 12.36 2.89 11.78
CA ILE A 203 13.72 2.94 11.24
C ILE A 203 14.39 1.57 11.34
N VAL A 204 14.22 0.85 12.45
CA VAL A 204 14.74 -0.50 12.62
C VAL A 204 14.11 -1.46 11.62
N ALA A 205 12.78 -1.44 11.48
CA ALA A 205 12.08 -2.27 10.49
C ALA A 205 12.54 -1.96 9.05
N CYS A 206 12.76 -0.69 8.71
CA CYS A 206 13.31 -0.28 7.43
C CYS A 206 14.74 -0.82 7.20
N LYS A 207 15.60 -0.82 8.23
CA LYS A 207 16.95 -1.41 8.17
C LYS A 207 16.90 -2.92 7.94
N VAL A 208 16.01 -3.63 8.64
CA VAL A 208 15.78 -5.06 8.43
C VAL A 208 15.35 -5.31 6.99
N MET A 209 14.30 -4.64 6.51
CA MET A 209 13.83 -4.80 5.14
C MET A 209 14.93 -4.52 4.11
N LYS A 210 15.74 -3.47 4.31
CA LYS A 210 16.88 -3.16 3.44
C LYS A 210 17.92 -4.29 3.39
N ALA A 211 18.28 -4.83 4.55
CA ALA A 211 19.26 -5.92 4.66
C ALA A 211 18.82 -7.18 3.89
N HIS A 212 17.50 -7.40 3.78
CA HIS A 212 16.88 -8.52 3.05
C HIS A 212 16.51 -8.18 1.60
N GLY A 213 16.83 -6.97 1.11
CA GLY A 213 16.75 -6.65 -0.32
C GLY A 213 15.42 -6.03 -0.78
N ILE A 214 14.73 -5.26 0.07
CA ILE A 214 13.64 -4.39 -0.36
C ILE A 214 14.18 -3.28 -1.28
N ASP A 215 13.42 -2.85 -2.31
CA ASP A 215 13.89 -1.86 -3.28
C ASP A 215 13.55 -0.41 -2.90
N ALA A 216 12.39 -0.18 -2.27
CA ALA A 216 11.98 1.14 -1.79
C ALA A 216 10.93 1.02 -0.67
N ILE A 217 10.76 2.11 0.10
CA ILE A 217 9.82 2.14 1.21
C ILE A 217 8.91 3.37 1.10
N GLU A 218 7.60 3.15 1.11
CA GLU A 218 6.59 4.21 1.19
C GLU A 218 6.26 4.49 2.66
N ILE A 219 6.57 5.71 3.11
CA ILE A 219 6.33 6.16 4.49
C ILE A 219 4.90 6.65 4.63
N SER A 220 4.15 6.00 5.50
CA SER A 220 2.76 6.30 5.86
C SER A 220 2.60 6.38 7.38
N GLY A 221 1.38 6.37 7.89
CA GLY A 221 1.10 6.32 9.32
C GLY A 221 -0.33 5.92 9.61
N ASN A 222 -0.58 5.47 10.83
CA ASN A 222 -1.87 4.97 11.22
C ASN A 222 -2.90 6.12 11.32
N PHE A 223 -4.11 5.92 10.76
CA PHE A 223 -5.28 6.81 10.82
C PHE A 223 -5.13 8.25 10.27
N THR A 224 -4.01 8.60 9.66
CA THR A 224 -3.69 9.98 9.27
C THR A 224 -4.54 10.55 8.14
N SER A 225 -5.17 9.73 7.32
CA SER A 225 -6.10 10.23 6.29
C SER A 225 -7.29 10.98 6.89
N ARG A 226 -7.61 10.78 8.16
CA ARG A 226 -8.71 11.46 8.88
C ARG A 226 -8.35 12.89 9.29
N GLU A 227 -7.06 13.19 9.46
CA GLU A 227 -6.56 14.47 9.98
C GLU A 227 -6.12 15.46 8.89
N ALA A 228 -5.99 15.02 7.64
CA ALA A 228 -5.55 15.85 6.54
C ALA A 228 -6.61 16.92 6.21
N ARG A 229 -6.33 18.18 6.59
CA ARG A 229 -7.16 19.34 6.28
C ARG A 229 -6.77 19.93 4.93
N ALA A 230 -7.76 20.39 4.18
CA ALA A 230 -7.55 21.10 2.93
C ALA A 230 -6.65 22.33 3.14
N GLY A 231 -5.61 22.45 2.33
CA GLY A 231 -4.74 23.64 2.27
C GLY A 231 -3.73 23.79 3.41
N ALA A 232 -3.71 22.89 4.41
CA ALA A 232 -2.87 23.12 5.59
C ALA A 232 -1.62 22.23 5.66
N ASN A 233 -1.67 20.98 5.19
CA ASN A 233 -0.62 20.00 5.48
C ASN A 233 -0.31 19.14 4.26
N GLU A 234 0.43 19.67 3.31
CA GLU A 234 1.02 18.85 2.26
C GLU A 234 2.31 18.22 2.77
N GLY A 235 2.53 16.93 2.47
CA GLY A 235 3.71 16.19 2.95
C GLY A 235 3.74 15.95 4.47
N TYR A 236 2.58 15.73 5.11
CA TYR A 236 2.49 15.63 6.57
C TYR A 236 3.31 14.49 7.20
N PHE A 237 3.82 13.53 6.41
CA PHE A 237 4.80 12.54 6.87
C PHE A 237 6.25 12.91 6.55
N GLN A 238 6.52 14.11 6.00
CA GLN A 238 7.86 14.52 5.56
C GLN A 238 8.92 14.36 6.66
N LYS A 239 8.65 14.82 7.89
CA LYS A 239 9.61 14.72 9.00
C LYS A 239 10.04 13.29 9.30
N TYR A 240 9.11 12.32 9.16
CA TYR A 240 9.38 10.91 9.37
C TYR A 240 10.15 10.30 8.20
N ALA A 241 9.77 10.63 6.96
CA ALA A 241 10.44 10.18 5.76
C ALA A 241 11.91 10.65 5.73
N VAL A 242 12.18 11.90 6.08
CA VAL A 242 13.54 12.44 6.22
C VAL A 242 14.30 11.68 7.31
N ALA A 243 13.69 11.46 8.49
CA ALA A 243 14.34 10.73 9.58
C ALA A 243 14.69 9.27 9.21
N VAL A 244 13.88 8.61 8.36
CA VAL A 244 14.22 7.28 7.81
C VAL A 244 15.34 7.42 6.79
N LYS A 245 15.25 8.36 5.83
CA LYS A 245 16.25 8.55 4.77
C LYS A 245 17.65 8.82 5.33
N GLU A 246 17.76 9.64 6.37
CA GLU A 246 19.03 9.95 7.04
C GLU A 246 19.71 8.72 7.69
N ARG A 247 18.93 7.66 8.01
CA ARG A 247 19.42 6.50 8.76
C ARG A 247 19.39 5.20 7.97
N VAL A 248 18.70 5.21 6.83
CA VAL A 248 18.53 4.04 5.97
C VAL A 248 18.75 4.48 4.54
N ASP A 249 19.88 4.09 3.96
CA ASP A 249 20.22 4.38 2.56
C ASP A 249 19.38 3.50 1.61
N ILE A 250 18.12 3.92 1.37
CA ILE A 250 17.17 3.26 0.50
C ILE A 250 16.27 4.33 -0.15
N PRO A 251 15.77 4.11 -1.37
CA PRO A 251 14.79 4.99 -1.97
C PRO A 251 13.53 5.12 -1.11
N ILE A 252 13.11 6.37 -0.85
CA ILE A 252 11.94 6.69 -0.06
C ILE A 252 10.84 7.25 -0.95
N ILE A 253 9.63 6.72 -0.77
CA ILE A 253 8.40 7.21 -1.37
C ILE A 253 7.62 7.94 -0.26
N LEU A 254 7.33 9.21 -0.44
CA LEU A 254 6.54 9.97 0.52
C LEU A 254 5.09 10.12 0.05
N VAL A 255 4.16 9.60 0.85
CA VAL A 255 2.73 9.92 0.78
C VAL A 255 2.39 10.98 1.82
N GLY A 256 1.32 11.74 1.62
CA GLY A 256 0.87 12.63 2.69
C GLY A 256 0.27 13.95 2.21
N GLY A 257 -0.91 13.90 1.57
CA GLY A 257 -1.69 15.11 1.25
C GLY A 257 -1.15 15.97 0.12
N HIS A 258 -0.22 15.46 -0.69
CA HIS A 258 0.31 16.17 -1.87
C HIS A 258 -0.80 16.58 -2.83
N ARG A 259 -0.78 17.85 -3.27
CA ARG A 259 -1.79 18.43 -4.16
C ARG A 259 -1.33 19.62 -4.98
N SER A 260 -0.14 20.16 -4.74
CA SER A 260 0.42 21.28 -5.51
C SER A 260 1.83 20.96 -6.00
N VAL A 261 2.12 21.36 -7.23
CA VAL A 261 3.45 21.18 -7.87
C VAL A 261 4.51 21.95 -7.10
N GLU A 262 4.19 23.16 -6.64
CA GLU A 262 5.12 24.00 -5.90
C GLU A 262 5.58 23.32 -4.59
N ALA A 263 4.63 22.82 -3.77
CA ALA A 263 4.97 22.15 -2.52
C ALA A 263 5.78 20.87 -2.77
N MET A 264 5.42 20.08 -3.80
CA MET A 264 6.16 18.89 -4.18
C MET A 264 7.58 19.19 -4.65
N ASN A 265 7.78 20.21 -5.49
CA ASN A 265 9.11 20.65 -5.93
C ASN A 265 9.96 21.16 -4.77
N ASN A 266 9.36 21.98 -3.88
CA ASN A 266 10.04 22.47 -2.68
C ASN A 266 10.51 21.30 -1.78
N LEU A 267 9.70 20.25 -1.67
CA LEU A 267 10.04 19.07 -0.88
C LEU A 267 11.21 18.32 -1.49
N ILE A 268 11.13 17.94 -2.78
CA ILE A 268 12.21 17.22 -3.49
C ILE A 268 13.52 18.02 -3.46
N ASN A 269 13.46 19.33 -3.67
CA ASN A 269 14.65 20.18 -3.69
C ASN A 269 15.31 20.40 -2.31
N LYS A 270 14.58 20.12 -1.22
CA LYS A 270 15.06 20.33 0.16
C LYS A 270 15.36 19.02 0.90
N THR A 271 15.07 17.89 0.31
CA THR A 271 15.23 16.57 0.93
C THR A 271 15.78 15.58 -0.10
N ASP A 272 16.35 14.48 0.41
CA ASP A 272 16.83 13.36 -0.42
C ASP A 272 15.72 12.33 -0.70
N ILE A 273 14.44 12.74 -0.63
CA ILE A 273 13.29 11.88 -0.95
C ILE A 273 13.16 11.78 -2.47
N GLU A 274 13.17 10.56 -2.99
CA GLU A 274 13.23 10.32 -4.44
C GLU A 274 11.83 10.29 -5.10
N PHE A 275 10.81 9.84 -4.37
CA PHE A 275 9.48 9.65 -4.95
C PHE A 275 8.37 10.26 -4.10
N LEU A 276 7.36 10.81 -4.79
CA LEU A 276 6.13 11.29 -4.18
C LEU A 276 4.94 10.48 -4.66
N SER A 277 4.03 10.14 -3.74
CA SER A 277 2.82 9.41 -4.06
C SER A 277 1.56 10.18 -3.67
N LEU A 278 0.56 10.13 -4.56
CA LEU A 278 -0.72 10.83 -4.43
C LEU A 278 -1.86 9.82 -4.30
N SER A 279 -2.85 10.12 -3.47
CA SER A 279 -4.09 9.34 -3.36
C SER A 279 -5.30 10.21 -3.69
N ARG A 280 -5.82 11.00 -2.74
CA ARG A 280 -7.07 11.75 -2.87
C ARG A 280 -7.07 12.81 -3.99
N ALA A 281 -5.92 13.41 -4.32
CA ALA A 281 -5.79 14.30 -5.46
C ALA A 281 -6.21 13.59 -6.76
N LEU A 282 -5.74 12.35 -6.96
CA LEU A 282 -6.06 11.51 -8.11
C LEU A 282 -7.49 10.92 -8.08
N ILE A 283 -8.10 10.77 -6.89
CA ILE A 283 -9.55 10.45 -6.80
C ILE A 283 -10.39 11.62 -7.34
N ARG A 284 -9.97 12.85 -7.06
CA ARG A 284 -10.69 14.05 -7.52
C ARG A 284 -10.46 14.37 -8.98
N GLU A 285 -9.23 14.21 -9.44
CA GLU A 285 -8.75 14.56 -10.77
C GLU A 285 -7.81 13.47 -11.30
N PRO A 286 -8.31 12.37 -11.90
CA PRO A 286 -7.46 11.29 -12.43
C PRO A 286 -6.40 11.81 -13.42
N ALA A 287 -6.72 12.78 -14.26
CA ALA A 287 -5.84 13.38 -15.26
C ALA A 287 -5.00 14.59 -14.73
N ILE A 288 -4.87 14.74 -13.41
CA ILE A 288 -4.14 15.89 -12.83
C ILE A 288 -2.68 15.96 -13.28
N ILE A 289 -2.04 14.82 -13.50
CA ILE A 289 -0.63 14.76 -13.91
C ILE A 289 -0.47 15.36 -15.34
N ASN A 290 -1.33 14.98 -16.27
CA ASN A 290 -1.34 15.54 -17.62
C ASN A 290 -1.66 17.03 -17.59
N ARG A 291 -2.60 17.47 -16.75
CA ARG A 291 -2.91 18.89 -16.56
C ARG A 291 -1.68 19.67 -16.07
N TRP A 292 -0.95 19.16 -15.10
CA TRP A 292 0.29 19.79 -14.62
C TRP A 292 1.39 19.79 -15.68
N LYS A 293 1.56 18.69 -16.42
CA LYS A 293 2.53 18.62 -17.54
C LYS A 293 2.23 19.61 -18.65
N SER A 294 0.95 19.93 -18.90
CA SER A 294 0.54 20.92 -19.91
C SER A 294 0.67 22.39 -19.46
N GLY A 295 1.19 22.63 -18.23
CA GLY A 295 1.44 23.98 -17.71
C GLY A 295 0.34 24.54 -16.80
N ASP A 296 -0.83 23.91 -16.67
CA ASP A 296 -1.81 24.30 -15.65
C ASP A 296 -1.43 23.71 -14.28
N ILE A 297 -0.50 24.36 -13.58
CA ILE A 297 0.06 23.93 -12.31
C ILE A 297 -0.81 24.26 -11.09
N LYS A 298 -2.05 24.74 -11.28
CA LYS A 298 -2.96 24.99 -10.17
C LYS A 298 -3.06 23.77 -9.25
N PRO A 299 -3.14 23.95 -7.93
CA PRO A 299 -3.31 22.84 -6.99
C PRO A 299 -4.52 21.97 -7.32
N SER A 300 -4.49 20.71 -6.84
CA SER A 300 -5.64 19.82 -6.97
C SER A 300 -6.88 20.40 -6.32
N LYS A 301 -8.03 20.22 -6.98
CA LYS A 301 -9.37 20.56 -6.45
C LYS A 301 -9.82 19.71 -5.28
N CYS A 302 -9.01 18.74 -4.83
CA CYS A 302 -9.31 17.92 -3.66
C CYS A 302 -9.22 18.76 -2.39
N ILE A 303 -10.30 18.85 -1.63
CA ILE A 303 -10.37 19.62 -0.38
C ILE A 303 -9.92 18.83 0.86
N GLY A 304 -9.55 17.55 0.72
CA GLY A 304 -9.10 16.71 1.84
C GLY A 304 -10.19 16.26 2.80
N GLY A 305 -11.47 16.44 2.46
CA GLY A 305 -12.61 16.20 3.37
C GLY A 305 -12.98 14.73 3.61
N ASN A 306 -12.23 13.77 3.08
CA ASN A 306 -12.39 12.32 3.25
C ASN A 306 -13.78 11.73 2.88
N MET A 307 -14.68 12.53 2.29
CA MET A 307 -16.03 12.07 1.93
C MET A 307 -16.03 11.00 0.83
N CYS A 308 -14.92 10.85 0.08
CA CYS A 308 -14.75 9.75 -0.88
C CYS A 308 -14.85 8.37 -0.22
N TYR A 309 -14.40 8.21 1.02
CA TYR A 309 -14.54 6.93 1.77
C TYR A 309 -15.99 6.53 2.10
N ARG A 310 -16.95 7.45 1.91
CA ARG A 310 -18.38 7.21 2.16
C ARG A 310 -19.19 7.04 0.87
N THR A 311 -18.52 6.98 -0.28
CA THR A 311 -19.18 6.83 -1.57
C THR A 311 -18.86 5.47 -2.18
N PRO A 312 -19.78 4.86 -2.94
CA PRO A 312 -19.47 3.64 -3.69
C PRO A 312 -18.27 3.84 -4.60
N GLY A 313 -17.35 2.89 -4.58
CA GLY A 313 -16.10 2.96 -5.36
C GLY A 313 -15.16 4.07 -4.92
N HIS A 314 -15.35 4.60 -3.71
CA HIS A 314 -14.56 5.72 -3.15
C HIS A 314 -14.42 6.92 -4.08
N LYS A 315 -15.45 7.20 -4.87
CA LYS A 315 -15.48 8.31 -5.84
C LYS A 315 -15.60 9.67 -5.15
N CYS A 316 -15.06 10.71 -5.76
CA CYS A 316 -15.20 12.05 -5.22
C CYS A 316 -16.65 12.53 -5.28
N ILE A 317 -17.21 12.96 -4.14
CA ILE A 317 -18.60 13.46 -4.06
C ILE A 317 -18.88 14.62 -5.01
N PHE A 318 -17.88 15.47 -5.28
CA PHE A 318 -18.02 16.59 -6.21
C PHE A 318 -18.12 16.12 -7.67
N ASN A 319 -17.43 15.03 -8.03
CA ASN A 319 -17.54 14.42 -9.37
C ASN A 319 -18.93 13.78 -9.55
N LEU A 320 -19.43 13.09 -8.52
CA LEU A 320 -20.77 12.50 -8.54
C LEU A 320 -21.88 13.55 -8.71
N ARG A 321 -21.75 14.74 -8.08
CA ARG A 321 -22.70 15.85 -8.19
C ARG A 321 -22.68 16.51 -9.58
N LEU A 322 -21.50 16.63 -10.20
CA LEU A 322 -21.36 17.15 -11.56
C LEU A 322 -22.04 16.25 -12.58
N ASN A 323 -21.83 14.94 -12.47
CA ASN A 323 -22.45 13.96 -13.36
C ASN A 323 -23.98 13.91 -13.24
N LYS A 324 -24.55 14.23 -12.05
CA LYS A 324 -26.01 14.34 -11.86
C LYS A 324 -26.62 15.64 -12.46
N LYS A 325 -25.84 16.71 -12.60
CA LYS A 325 -26.30 17.96 -13.22
C LYS A 325 -26.26 17.94 -14.74
N ASN A 326 -25.44 17.04 -15.31
CA ASN A 326 -25.26 16.89 -16.76
C ASN A 326 -26.13 15.75 -17.35
N ARG A 327 -26.96 15.11 -16.54
CA ARG A 327 -28.03 14.19 -16.95
C ARG A 327 -29.39 14.85 -16.77
#